data_9d2d5fc0f08986b3f9f26ed6599ad27a
#
_entry.id   9d2d5fc0f08986b3f9f26ed6599ad27a
#
_cell.length_a   1.000
_cell.length_b   1.000
_cell.length_c   1.000
_cell.angle_alpha   90.00
_cell.angle_beta   90.00
_cell.angle_gamma   90.00
#
_symmetry.space_group_name_H-M   'P 1'
#
loop_
_entity.id
_entity.type
_entity.pdbx_description
1 polymer ?
#
loop_
_entity_poly.entity_id
_entity_poly.type
_entity_poly.pdbx_seq_one_letter_code
_entity_poly.pdbx_strand_id
1 'polypeptide(L)'
;MAPLTHNMSSETGDPSQAELDWLARCIRGGFGLVITAATQVLSGGRCWLGQPALVTPFQQNAFSTLAKTANENNALVLVQLHHGGLRAASDLNDGAAPVGPSEVQPGGRYDLGVTELKDKDIYELIEAFVRSAQRAYDAGLHGVELHAAHNFLLCNFLNPTLNKRTDQWGGSVKSRSRFLIEIIRGIRARLPRQFLVGVRLSPESYANIVGIKLDNQLAVTRLLANEEIDYVHFSMGDTFKSAKDKPNSDLLTELSKAVPEHIPLMVAGNIHDGIDAEIALEGGADLVAIGSAALGNPDWVKRINNSTPLVCPPYTKHWMIVQGFTSQGLDYLMSHPSLIEPVDVE
;
A
#
# COMPACT_ATOMS: atom_id res chain seq x y z
N MET A 1 8.38 1.76 -8.01
CA MET A 1 6.94 1.97 -8.35
C MET A 1 6.12 1.79 -7.08
N ALA A 2 5.26 2.75 -6.76
CA ALA A 2 4.34 2.68 -5.61
C ALA A 2 3.29 1.56 -5.80
N PRO A 3 2.75 0.98 -4.73
CA PRO A 3 1.59 0.10 -4.80
C PRO A 3 0.35 0.89 -5.24
N LEU A 4 -0.25 0.46 -6.34
CA LEU A 4 -1.37 1.14 -6.99
C LEU A 4 -2.56 0.19 -7.14
N THR A 5 -3.75 0.67 -6.82
CA THR A 5 -5.00 -0.03 -7.14
C THR A 5 -5.26 0.09 -8.64
N HIS A 6 -5.49 -1.03 -9.31
CA HIS A 6 -5.74 -1.11 -10.75
C HIS A 6 -6.88 -2.05 -11.12
N ASN A 7 -7.44 -2.80 -10.16
CA ASN A 7 -8.60 -3.69 -10.30
C ASN A 7 -8.49 -4.71 -11.46
N MET A 8 -7.29 -5.20 -11.77
CA MET A 8 -7.09 -6.11 -12.90
C MET A 8 -7.09 -7.60 -12.54
N SER A 9 -7.13 -7.96 -11.26
CA SER A 9 -7.24 -9.35 -10.83
C SER A 9 -8.66 -9.90 -11.03
N SER A 10 -8.83 -11.22 -10.94
CA SER A 10 -10.13 -11.89 -11.04
C SER A 10 -11.05 -11.56 -9.85
N GLU A 11 -12.30 -12.00 -9.93
CA GLU A 11 -13.24 -11.91 -8.81
C GLU A 11 -12.79 -12.68 -7.57
N THR A 12 -11.99 -13.73 -7.73
CA THR A 12 -11.41 -14.51 -6.62
C THR A 12 -10.09 -13.94 -6.11
N GLY A 13 -9.57 -12.87 -6.75
CA GLY A 13 -8.29 -12.24 -6.41
C GLY A 13 -7.09 -12.92 -7.06
N ASP A 14 -7.32 -13.76 -8.08
CA ASP A 14 -6.21 -14.37 -8.82
C ASP A 14 -5.61 -13.31 -9.76
N PRO A 15 -4.29 -13.06 -9.71
CA PRO A 15 -3.64 -12.10 -10.59
C PRO A 15 -3.89 -12.46 -12.06
N SER A 16 -4.40 -11.51 -12.84
CA SER A 16 -4.61 -11.73 -14.27
C SER A 16 -3.29 -11.65 -15.05
N GLN A 17 -3.24 -12.24 -16.24
CA GLN A 17 -2.08 -12.12 -17.10
C GLN A 17 -1.78 -10.66 -17.46
N ALA A 18 -2.83 -9.85 -17.70
CA ALA A 18 -2.67 -8.42 -17.99
C ALA A 18 -2.03 -7.65 -16.84
N GLU A 19 -2.42 -7.95 -15.60
CA GLU A 19 -1.80 -7.39 -14.39
C GLU A 19 -0.31 -7.76 -14.30
N LEU A 20 -0.01 -9.05 -14.45
CA LEU A 20 1.37 -9.54 -14.39
C LEU A 20 2.23 -8.95 -15.52
N ASP A 21 1.70 -8.84 -16.73
CA ASP A 21 2.40 -8.24 -17.86
C ASP A 21 2.67 -6.74 -17.65
N TRP A 22 1.69 -6.00 -17.09
CA TRP A 22 1.88 -4.59 -16.76
C TRP A 22 2.95 -4.38 -15.68
N LEU A 23 2.92 -5.16 -14.60
CA LEU A 23 3.96 -5.15 -13.57
C LEU A 23 5.33 -5.51 -14.14
N ALA A 24 5.40 -6.53 -15.00
CA ALA A 24 6.63 -6.91 -15.70
C ALA A 24 7.15 -5.79 -16.63
N ARG A 25 6.26 -5.01 -17.26
CA ARG A 25 6.67 -3.80 -18.03
C ARG A 25 7.27 -2.74 -17.12
N CYS A 26 6.74 -2.52 -15.92
CA CYS A 26 7.34 -1.61 -14.95
C CYS A 26 8.75 -2.06 -14.54
N ILE A 27 8.94 -3.35 -14.28
CA ILE A 27 10.26 -3.93 -13.99
C ILE A 27 11.23 -3.67 -15.15
N ARG A 28 10.84 -4.07 -16.37
CA ARG A 28 11.66 -3.84 -17.58
C ARG A 28 11.82 -2.36 -17.92
N GLY A 29 10.90 -1.52 -17.44
CA GLY A 29 10.92 -0.07 -17.58
C GLY A 29 11.95 0.66 -16.72
N GLY A 30 12.67 -0.09 -15.85
CA GLY A 30 13.79 0.42 -15.07
C GLY A 30 13.47 0.74 -13.61
N PHE A 31 12.25 0.45 -13.13
CA PHE A 31 11.97 0.55 -11.70
C PHE A 31 12.82 -0.47 -10.93
N GLY A 32 13.71 0.01 -10.06
CA GLY A 32 14.55 -0.85 -9.21
C GLY A 32 13.75 -1.57 -8.12
N LEU A 33 12.59 -1.04 -7.75
CA LEU A 33 11.63 -1.64 -6.83
C LEU A 33 10.20 -1.49 -7.36
N VAL A 34 9.47 -2.60 -7.46
CA VAL A 34 8.06 -2.64 -7.82
C VAL A 34 7.27 -3.23 -6.66
N ILE A 35 6.29 -2.48 -6.14
CA ILE A 35 5.40 -2.96 -5.08
C ILE A 35 4.03 -3.23 -5.71
N THR A 36 3.46 -4.43 -5.50
CA THR A 36 2.17 -4.82 -6.09
C THR A 36 1.01 -4.01 -5.50
N ALA A 37 -0.15 -4.07 -6.13
CA ALA A 37 -1.39 -3.56 -5.52
C ALA A 37 -1.63 -4.19 -4.13
N ALA A 38 -2.49 -3.53 -3.34
CA ALA A 38 -2.89 -4.01 -2.02
C ALA A 38 -3.51 -5.41 -2.10
N THR A 39 -2.74 -6.41 -1.69
CA THR A 39 -2.99 -7.84 -1.88
C THR A 39 -3.59 -8.45 -0.61
N GLN A 40 -4.78 -9.01 -0.73
CA GLN A 40 -5.54 -9.58 0.38
C GLN A 40 -4.82 -10.79 1.00
N VAL A 41 -4.77 -10.82 2.35
CA VAL A 41 -4.12 -11.91 3.13
C VAL A 41 -5.11 -12.95 3.68
N LEU A 42 -6.41 -12.62 3.71
CA LEU A 42 -7.47 -13.47 4.25
C LEU A 42 -8.81 -13.09 3.61
N SER A 43 -9.71 -14.06 3.37
CA SER A 43 -11.10 -13.78 3.02
C SER A 43 -11.78 -12.97 4.14
N GLY A 44 -12.73 -12.11 3.78
CA GLY A 44 -13.34 -11.17 4.72
C GLY A 44 -12.64 -9.79 4.75
N GLY A 45 -11.46 -9.66 4.13
CA GLY A 45 -10.72 -8.39 4.06
C GLY A 45 -10.78 -7.67 2.70
N ARG A 46 -11.60 -8.13 1.76
CA ARG A 46 -11.69 -7.56 0.41
C ARG A 46 -12.40 -6.21 0.42
N CYS A 47 -11.84 -5.26 -0.30
CA CYS A 47 -12.38 -3.89 -0.41
C CYS A 47 -13.02 -3.58 -1.75
N TRP A 48 -12.56 -4.22 -2.83
CA TRP A 48 -13.04 -3.95 -4.19
C TRP A 48 -12.89 -5.17 -5.09
N LEU A 49 -13.69 -5.20 -6.14
CA LEU A 49 -13.60 -6.20 -7.20
C LEU A 49 -12.26 -6.06 -7.93
N GLY A 50 -11.63 -7.18 -8.27
CA GLY A 50 -10.32 -7.17 -8.93
C GLY A 50 -9.15 -6.85 -8.01
N GLN A 51 -9.34 -6.92 -6.71
CA GLN A 51 -8.26 -6.84 -5.73
C GLN A 51 -7.46 -8.16 -5.71
N PRO A 52 -6.11 -8.14 -5.88
CA PRO A 52 -5.32 -9.35 -5.80
C PRO A 52 -5.36 -9.97 -4.40
N ALA A 53 -5.11 -11.27 -4.33
CA ALA A 53 -4.98 -12.04 -3.10
C ALA A 53 -3.74 -12.93 -3.12
N LEU A 54 -3.22 -13.28 -1.94
CA LEU A 54 -2.11 -14.21 -1.78
C LEU A 54 -2.42 -15.21 -0.66
N VAL A 55 -3.51 -15.95 -0.85
CA VAL A 55 -4.07 -16.89 0.13
C VAL A 55 -4.04 -18.35 -0.34
N THR A 56 -3.78 -18.60 -1.62
CA THR A 56 -3.74 -19.92 -2.24
C THR A 56 -2.40 -20.22 -2.93
N PRO A 57 -2.05 -21.50 -3.12
CA PRO A 57 -0.89 -21.89 -3.95
C PRO A 57 -0.99 -21.42 -5.41
N PHE A 58 -2.20 -21.32 -5.96
CA PHE A 58 -2.40 -20.84 -7.34
C PHE A 58 -1.95 -19.36 -7.46
N GLN A 59 -2.37 -18.50 -6.54
CA GLN A 59 -1.98 -17.10 -6.49
C GLN A 59 -0.47 -16.95 -6.26
N GLN A 60 0.12 -17.77 -5.39
CA GLN A 60 1.56 -17.84 -5.18
C GLN A 60 2.32 -18.11 -6.49
N ASN A 61 1.88 -19.11 -7.25
CA ASN A 61 2.50 -19.48 -8.53
C ASN A 61 2.39 -18.36 -9.57
N ALA A 62 1.27 -17.62 -9.60
CA ALA A 62 1.12 -16.47 -10.49
C ALA A 62 2.18 -15.39 -10.22
N PHE A 63 2.45 -15.07 -8.96
CA PHE A 63 3.47 -14.09 -8.59
C PHE A 63 4.92 -14.56 -8.85
N SER A 64 5.18 -15.86 -8.97
CA SER A 64 6.54 -16.38 -9.23
C SER A 64 7.12 -15.89 -10.58
N THR A 65 6.24 -15.58 -11.55
CA THR A 65 6.67 -15.04 -12.85
C THR A 65 7.28 -13.65 -12.72
N LEU A 66 6.76 -12.84 -11.77
CA LEU A 66 7.31 -11.51 -11.49
C LEU A 66 8.68 -11.60 -10.81
N ALA A 67 8.87 -12.55 -9.89
CA ALA A 67 10.15 -12.80 -9.24
C ALA A 67 11.23 -13.11 -10.27
N LYS A 68 10.93 -13.99 -11.25
CA LYS A 68 11.86 -14.31 -12.35
C LYS A 68 12.19 -13.07 -13.18
N THR A 69 11.17 -12.32 -13.61
CA THR A 69 11.38 -11.09 -14.40
C THR A 69 12.22 -10.06 -13.63
N ALA A 70 12.00 -9.93 -12.31
CA ALA A 70 12.76 -9.01 -11.47
C ALA A 70 14.24 -9.39 -11.40
N ASN A 71 14.54 -10.67 -11.15
CA ASN A 71 15.91 -11.18 -11.12
C ASN A 71 16.66 -10.98 -12.44
N GLU A 72 15.97 -11.19 -13.57
CA GLU A 72 16.53 -10.97 -14.91
C GLU A 72 16.84 -9.49 -15.21
N ASN A 73 16.22 -8.56 -14.49
CA ASN A 73 16.35 -7.11 -14.70
C ASN A 73 17.02 -6.37 -13.52
N ASN A 74 17.62 -7.06 -12.56
CA ASN A 74 18.23 -6.51 -11.34
C ASN A 74 17.27 -5.59 -10.57
N ALA A 75 16.00 -5.98 -10.50
CA ALA A 75 14.95 -5.27 -9.78
C ALA A 75 14.42 -6.09 -8.60
N LEU A 76 13.76 -5.44 -7.67
CA LEU A 76 13.08 -6.06 -6.55
C LEU A 76 11.56 -6.00 -6.75
N VAL A 77 10.85 -7.05 -6.35
CA VAL A 77 9.38 -7.06 -6.28
C VAL A 77 8.93 -7.42 -4.89
N LEU A 78 8.09 -6.57 -4.32
CA LEU A 78 7.43 -6.80 -3.03
C LEU A 78 5.92 -6.89 -3.22
N VAL A 79 5.27 -7.75 -2.42
CA VAL A 79 3.80 -7.77 -2.34
C VAL A 79 3.35 -6.86 -1.21
N GLN A 80 2.43 -5.93 -1.49
CA GLN A 80 1.80 -5.15 -0.41
C GLN A 80 0.70 -5.98 0.24
N LEU A 81 0.93 -6.45 1.47
CA LEU A 81 -0.02 -7.25 2.25
C LEU A 81 -1.10 -6.36 2.86
N HIS A 82 -2.37 -6.79 2.72
CA HIS A 82 -3.51 -5.94 3.00
C HIS A 82 -4.70 -6.70 3.60
N HIS A 83 -5.45 -5.98 4.45
CA HIS A 83 -6.81 -6.34 4.88
C HIS A 83 -7.63 -5.06 5.02
N GLY A 84 -8.84 -5.06 4.47
CA GLY A 84 -9.70 -3.87 4.38
C GLY A 84 -10.08 -3.24 5.70
N GLY A 85 -10.24 -4.05 6.74
CA GLY A 85 -10.70 -3.55 8.04
C GLY A 85 -12.08 -2.91 7.92
N LEU A 86 -12.23 -1.68 8.41
CA LEU A 86 -13.46 -0.89 8.32
C LEU A 86 -13.91 -0.59 6.89
N ARG A 87 -13.03 -0.78 5.90
CA ARG A 87 -13.31 -0.52 4.49
C ARG A 87 -13.58 -1.80 3.69
N ALA A 88 -13.60 -2.97 4.35
CA ALA A 88 -13.99 -4.21 3.69
C ALA A 88 -15.42 -4.10 3.17
N ALA A 89 -15.65 -4.49 1.91
CA ALA A 89 -16.94 -4.39 1.26
C ALA A 89 -17.77 -5.65 1.58
N SER A 90 -18.91 -5.49 2.25
CA SER A 90 -19.73 -6.61 2.72
C SER A 90 -20.22 -7.51 1.58
N ASP A 91 -20.59 -6.93 0.45
CA ASP A 91 -21.04 -7.63 -0.77
C ASP A 91 -19.94 -8.51 -1.40
N LEU A 92 -18.68 -8.20 -1.16
CA LEU A 92 -17.52 -8.98 -1.61
C LEU A 92 -16.98 -9.95 -0.55
N ASN A 93 -17.61 -9.99 0.62
CA ASN A 93 -17.20 -10.80 1.78
C ASN A 93 -18.40 -11.56 2.38
N ASP A 94 -19.19 -12.22 1.52
CA ASP A 94 -20.32 -13.09 1.89
C ASP A 94 -21.38 -12.39 2.77
N GLY A 95 -21.55 -11.09 2.61
CA GLY A 95 -22.49 -10.28 3.40
C GLY A 95 -22.02 -10.00 4.83
N ALA A 96 -20.78 -10.35 5.19
CA ALA A 96 -20.25 -10.11 6.53
C ALA A 96 -20.01 -8.61 6.78
N ALA A 97 -20.30 -8.17 8.00
CA ALA A 97 -19.94 -6.82 8.44
C ALA A 97 -18.42 -6.63 8.44
N PRO A 98 -17.90 -5.44 8.08
CA PRO A 98 -16.50 -5.14 8.21
C PRO A 98 -16.02 -5.28 9.66
N VAL A 99 -14.71 -5.51 9.82
CA VAL A 99 -14.10 -5.71 11.13
C VAL A 99 -13.14 -4.57 11.47
N GLY A 100 -12.92 -4.34 12.77
CA GLY A 100 -12.02 -3.27 13.21
C GLY A 100 -11.57 -3.39 14.64
N PRO A 101 -10.79 -2.41 15.14
CA PRO A 101 -10.34 -2.41 16.52
C PRO A 101 -11.48 -2.20 17.54
N SER A 102 -12.56 -1.56 17.15
CA SER A 102 -13.69 -1.26 18.01
C SER A 102 -15.01 -1.37 17.25
N GLU A 103 -16.07 -1.72 17.97
CA GLU A 103 -17.42 -1.79 17.43
C GLU A 103 -17.92 -0.42 16.95
N VAL A 104 -18.64 -0.44 15.82
CA VAL A 104 -19.42 0.71 15.35
C VAL A 104 -20.85 0.22 15.08
N GLN A 105 -21.82 0.88 15.66
CA GLN A 105 -23.23 0.55 15.43
C GLN A 105 -23.62 0.80 13.96
N PRO A 106 -24.56 0.02 13.41
CA PRO A 106 -25.07 0.22 12.06
C PRO A 106 -25.58 1.64 11.85
N GLY A 107 -25.24 2.21 10.70
CA GLY A 107 -25.68 3.54 10.28
C GLY A 107 -24.64 4.31 9.46
N GLY A 108 -25.10 5.29 8.71
CA GLY A 108 -24.28 6.14 7.88
C GLY A 108 -23.49 5.33 6.84
N ARG A 109 -22.15 5.48 6.85
CA ARG A 109 -21.25 4.75 5.94
C ARG A 109 -21.05 3.26 6.30
N TYR A 110 -21.57 2.80 7.44
CA TYR A 110 -21.44 1.42 7.92
C TYR A 110 -22.82 0.80 8.11
N ASP A 111 -23.49 0.46 7.03
CA ASP A 111 -24.88 -0.05 7.04
C ASP A 111 -25.04 -1.29 7.94
N LEU A 112 -24.04 -2.18 7.97
CA LEU A 112 -24.00 -3.37 8.82
C LEU A 112 -23.26 -3.15 10.15
N GLY A 113 -22.80 -1.91 10.41
CA GLY A 113 -21.91 -1.63 11.51
C GLY A 113 -20.47 -2.13 11.27
N VAL A 114 -19.68 -2.17 12.32
CA VAL A 114 -18.32 -2.75 12.34
C VAL A 114 -18.21 -3.69 13.53
N THR A 115 -17.77 -4.91 13.30
CA THR A 115 -17.53 -5.90 14.35
C THR A 115 -16.16 -5.67 15.00
N GLU A 116 -16.11 -5.53 16.31
CA GLU A 116 -14.85 -5.47 17.04
C GLU A 116 -14.14 -6.84 17.01
N LEU A 117 -12.87 -6.85 16.61
CA LEU A 117 -12.02 -8.04 16.61
C LEU A 117 -11.69 -8.45 18.06
N LYS A 118 -11.89 -9.71 18.38
CA LYS A 118 -11.44 -10.31 19.65
C LYS A 118 -9.97 -10.71 19.55
N ASP A 119 -9.32 -10.95 20.68
CA ASP A 119 -7.92 -11.39 20.74
C ASP A 119 -7.64 -12.57 19.80
N LYS A 120 -8.50 -13.58 19.80
CA LYS A 120 -8.37 -14.73 18.91
C LYS A 120 -8.33 -14.33 17.43
N ASP A 121 -9.23 -13.46 17.00
CA ASP A 121 -9.33 -13.00 15.61
C ASP A 121 -8.09 -12.19 15.22
N ILE A 122 -7.55 -11.37 16.14
CA ILE A 122 -6.31 -10.61 15.93
C ILE A 122 -5.13 -11.55 15.72
N TYR A 123 -4.97 -12.60 16.52
CA TYR A 123 -3.91 -13.59 16.34
C TYR A 123 -4.08 -14.41 15.05
N GLU A 124 -5.30 -14.75 14.65
CA GLU A 124 -5.58 -15.40 13.36
C GLU A 124 -5.19 -14.50 12.18
N LEU A 125 -5.45 -13.19 12.29
CA LEU A 125 -5.03 -12.21 11.28
C LEU A 125 -3.50 -12.04 11.25
N ILE A 126 -2.82 -11.96 12.40
CA ILE A 126 -1.35 -11.94 12.46
C ILE A 126 -0.79 -13.14 11.67
N GLU A 127 -1.30 -14.34 11.96
CA GLU A 127 -0.86 -15.56 11.28
C GLU A 127 -1.21 -15.54 9.77
N ALA A 128 -2.31 -14.92 9.37
CA ALA A 128 -2.67 -14.77 7.95
C ALA A 128 -1.67 -13.87 7.20
N PHE A 129 -1.26 -12.73 7.79
CA PHE A 129 -0.21 -11.88 7.24
C PHE A 129 1.12 -12.63 7.12
N VAL A 130 1.51 -13.36 8.16
CA VAL A 130 2.76 -14.15 8.19
C VAL A 130 2.73 -15.27 7.15
N ARG A 131 1.59 -15.99 6.99
CA ARG A 131 1.45 -17.01 5.95
C ARG A 131 1.51 -16.42 4.54
N SER A 132 0.92 -15.25 4.31
CA SER A 132 1.02 -14.58 3.00
C SER A 132 2.44 -14.09 2.71
N ALA A 133 3.18 -13.64 3.73
CA ALA A 133 4.60 -13.33 3.60
C ALA A 133 5.43 -14.59 3.26
N GLN A 134 5.13 -15.74 3.89
CA GLN A 134 5.75 -17.02 3.53
C GLN A 134 5.47 -17.39 2.07
N ARG A 135 4.23 -17.25 1.59
CA ARG A 135 3.90 -17.50 0.19
C ARG A 135 4.65 -16.57 -0.77
N ALA A 136 4.83 -15.31 -0.40
CA ALA A 136 5.62 -14.37 -1.20
C ALA A 136 7.08 -14.82 -1.28
N TYR A 137 7.67 -15.26 -0.18
CA TYR A 137 9.01 -15.84 -0.13
C TYR A 137 9.13 -17.12 -0.98
N ASP A 138 8.19 -18.04 -0.83
CA ASP A 138 8.16 -19.31 -1.58
C ASP A 138 7.94 -19.09 -3.09
N ALA A 139 7.30 -17.99 -3.49
CA ALA A 139 7.18 -17.54 -4.87
C ALA A 139 8.50 -16.94 -5.43
N GLY A 140 9.53 -16.79 -4.60
CA GLY A 140 10.80 -16.18 -4.97
C GLY A 140 10.78 -14.64 -4.98
N LEU A 141 9.75 -14.00 -4.43
CA LEU A 141 9.69 -12.56 -4.30
C LEU A 141 10.65 -12.05 -3.23
N HIS A 142 11.04 -10.78 -3.32
CA HIS A 142 12.12 -10.21 -2.53
C HIS A 142 11.67 -9.72 -1.15
N GLY A 143 10.36 -9.55 -0.94
CA GLY A 143 9.84 -9.06 0.32
C GLY A 143 8.36 -8.75 0.29
N VAL A 144 7.91 -8.12 1.37
CA VAL A 144 6.54 -7.62 1.53
C VAL A 144 6.54 -6.19 2.07
N GLU A 145 5.47 -5.47 1.76
CA GLU A 145 5.14 -4.20 2.41
C GLU A 145 3.84 -4.36 3.20
N LEU A 146 3.85 -4.00 4.48
CA LEU A 146 2.65 -4.03 5.32
C LEU A 146 1.84 -2.73 5.12
N HIS A 147 0.60 -2.87 4.67
CA HIS A 147 -0.25 -1.72 4.38
C HIS A 147 -0.91 -1.16 5.65
N ALA A 148 -0.19 -0.31 6.37
CA ALA A 148 -0.66 0.36 7.60
C ALA A 148 -1.09 1.82 7.37
N ALA A 149 -1.62 2.12 6.17
CA ALA A 149 -2.06 3.44 5.72
C ALA A 149 -3.55 3.45 5.32
N HIS A 150 -4.09 4.61 4.93
CA HIS A 150 -5.34 4.82 4.22
C HIS A 150 -6.62 4.31 4.92
N ASN A 151 -6.63 4.25 6.26
CA ASN A 151 -7.76 3.71 7.05
C ASN A 151 -8.13 2.25 6.72
N PHE A 152 -7.14 1.42 6.33
CA PHE A 152 -7.28 -0.01 6.29
C PHE A 152 -6.95 -0.65 7.65
N LEU A 153 -7.07 -1.95 7.80
CA LEU A 153 -7.07 -2.61 9.10
C LEU A 153 -5.92 -2.21 10.02
N LEU A 154 -4.67 -2.31 9.55
CA LEU A 154 -3.51 -1.97 10.39
C LEU A 154 -3.52 -0.48 10.78
N CYS A 155 -3.91 0.40 9.84
CA CYS A 155 -4.10 1.82 10.10
C CYS A 155 -5.26 2.09 11.08
N ASN A 156 -6.35 1.29 11.04
CA ASN A 156 -7.45 1.43 11.98
C ASN A 156 -6.98 1.19 13.43
N PHE A 157 -6.10 0.20 13.65
CA PHE A 157 -5.52 -0.04 14.97
C PHE A 157 -4.62 1.10 15.43
N LEU A 158 -3.82 1.68 14.55
CA LEU A 158 -2.94 2.82 14.87
C LEU A 158 -3.72 4.10 15.19
N ASN A 159 -4.92 4.24 14.65
CA ASN A 159 -5.73 5.47 14.70
C ASN A 159 -6.48 5.62 16.04
N PRO A 160 -6.15 6.61 16.91
CA PRO A 160 -6.80 6.78 18.20
C PRO A 160 -8.28 7.19 18.12
N THR A 161 -8.73 7.65 16.94
CA THR A 161 -10.13 8.00 16.72
C THR A 161 -10.99 6.76 16.48
N LEU A 162 -10.41 5.72 15.85
CA LEU A 162 -11.10 4.48 15.51
C LEU A 162 -10.85 3.38 16.55
N ASN A 163 -9.67 3.34 17.15
CA ASN A 163 -9.29 2.38 18.16
C ASN A 163 -9.62 2.92 19.57
N LYS A 164 -10.73 2.48 20.11
CA LYS A 164 -11.24 2.84 21.46
C LYS A 164 -10.98 1.75 22.51
N ARG A 165 -10.19 0.72 22.14
CA ARG A 165 -9.86 -0.39 23.05
C ARG A 165 -9.09 0.08 24.26
N THR A 166 -9.30 -0.63 25.37
CA THR A 166 -8.64 -0.40 26.66
C THR A 166 -7.70 -1.57 27.06
N ASP A 167 -7.61 -2.59 26.20
CA ASP A 167 -6.76 -3.75 26.36
C ASP A 167 -5.37 -3.53 25.75
N GLN A 168 -4.62 -4.63 25.58
CA GLN A 168 -3.26 -4.63 25.04
C GLN A 168 -3.14 -4.11 23.59
N TRP A 169 -4.24 -3.95 22.84
CA TRP A 169 -4.30 -3.52 21.44
C TRP A 169 -4.73 -2.07 21.27
N GLY A 170 -5.07 -1.36 22.37
CA GLY A 170 -5.57 0.00 22.36
C GLY A 170 -4.93 0.93 23.38
N GLY A 171 -5.44 2.16 23.50
CA GLY A 171 -4.95 3.17 24.44
C GLY A 171 -3.67 3.86 23.96
N SER A 172 -2.49 3.50 24.47
CA SER A 172 -1.22 4.14 24.13
C SER A 172 -0.79 3.89 22.68
N VAL A 173 0.08 4.75 22.12
CA VAL A 173 0.67 4.53 20.78
C VAL A 173 1.34 3.16 20.73
N LYS A 174 2.08 2.78 21.77
CA LYS A 174 2.74 1.46 21.87
C LYS A 174 1.72 0.31 21.76
N SER A 175 0.62 0.37 22.49
CA SER A 175 -0.42 -0.66 22.47
C SER A 175 -1.13 -0.71 21.12
N ARG A 176 -1.46 0.45 20.53
CA ARG A 176 -2.06 0.50 19.19
C ARG A 176 -1.13 0.00 18.06
N SER A 177 0.18 0.10 18.24
CA SER A 177 1.18 -0.42 17.29
C SER A 177 1.41 -1.92 17.45
N ARG A 178 0.95 -2.55 18.52
CA ARG A 178 1.25 -3.94 18.84
C ARG A 178 0.85 -4.90 17.72
N PHE A 179 -0.31 -4.74 17.12
CA PHE A 179 -0.77 -5.61 16.04
C PHE A 179 0.23 -5.60 14.86
N LEU A 180 0.64 -4.44 14.41
CA LEU A 180 1.63 -4.28 13.34
C LEU A 180 2.99 -4.88 13.75
N ILE A 181 3.45 -4.64 14.98
CA ILE A 181 4.71 -5.14 15.50
C ILE A 181 4.71 -6.68 15.59
N GLU A 182 3.61 -7.30 16.07
CA GLU A 182 3.52 -8.76 16.14
C GLU A 182 3.54 -9.42 14.76
N ILE A 183 2.98 -8.76 13.72
CA ILE A 183 3.11 -9.22 12.33
C ILE A 183 4.58 -9.18 11.89
N ILE A 184 5.28 -8.08 12.11
CA ILE A 184 6.71 -7.93 11.75
C ILE A 184 7.53 -9.04 12.42
N ARG A 185 7.36 -9.21 13.72
CA ARG A 185 8.08 -10.25 14.50
C ARG A 185 7.75 -11.67 14.00
N GLY A 186 6.48 -11.94 13.69
CA GLY A 186 6.07 -13.22 13.14
C GLY A 186 6.71 -13.51 11.78
N ILE A 187 6.83 -12.50 10.92
CA ILE A 187 7.52 -12.62 9.63
C ILE A 187 9.02 -12.89 9.87
N ARG A 188 9.68 -12.11 10.73
CA ARG A 188 11.10 -12.25 11.04
C ARG A 188 11.47 -13.57 11.71
N ALA A 189 10.58 -14.09 12.54
CA ALA A 189 10.78 -15.41 13.16
C ALA A 189 10.68 -16.58 12.16
N ARG A 190 10.02 -16.37 11.02
CA ARG A 190 9.77 -17.43 10.03
C ARG A 190 10.65 -17.32 8.78
N LEU A 191 11.01 -16.10 8.36
CA LEU A 191 11.68 -15.84 7.09
C LEU A 191 13.09 -15.29 7.30
N PRO A 192 14.03 -15.54 6.36
CA PRO A 192 15.40 -15.08 6.50
C PRO A 192 15.47 -13.54 6.46
N ARG A 193 16.53 -12.98 7.11
CA ARG A 193 16.71 -11.51 7.22
C ARG A 193 16.79 -10.80 5.85
N GLN A 194 17.23 -11.49 4.82
CA GLN A 194 17.31 -10.96 3.45
C GLN A 194 15.94 -10.73 2.81
N PHE A 195 14.87 -11.35 3.31
CA PHE A 195 13.52 -11.09 2.86
C PHE A 195 13.06 -9.73 3.41
N LEU A 196 12.79 -8.78 2.52
CA LEU A 196 12.51 -7.40 2.88
C LEU A 196 11.13 -7.24 3.55
N VAL A 197 11.06 -6.44 4.59
CA VAL A 197 9.81 -6.06 5.27
C VAL A 197 9.73 -4.55 5.36
N GLY A 198 8.89 -3.95 4.51
CA GLY A 198 8.57 -2.53 4.56
C GLY A 198 7.25 -2.27 5.28
N VAL A 199 7.07 -1.05 5.75
CA VAL A 199 5.81 -0.60 6.37
C VAL A 199 5.35 0.68 5.72
N ARG A 200 4.11 0.68 5.16
CA ARG A 200 3.51 1.90 4.59
C ARG A 200 2.58 2.55 5.59
N LEU A 201 2.77 3.84 5.84
CA LEU A 201 2.01 4.67 6.78
C LEU A 201 1.38 5.88 6.05
N SER A 202 0.25 6.38 6.57
CA SER A 202 -0.25 7.73 6.26
C SER A 202 0.28 8.68 7.33
N PRO A 203 1.01 9.75 6.98
CA PRO A 203 1.61 10.63 7.99
C PRO A 203 0.56 11.47 8.72
N GLU A 204 -0.50 11.86 8.03
CA GLU A 204 -1.60 12.69 8.55
C GLU A 204 -2.92 12.36 7.86
N SER A 205 -4.00 12.95 8.33
CA SER A 205 -5.32 12.84 7.71
C SER A 205 -5.40 13.64 6.42
N TYR A 206 -5.83 13.00 5.33
CA TYR A 206 -6.13 13.64 4.04
C TYR A 206 -7.28 12.94 3.32
N ALA A 207 -7.99 13.66 2.46
CA ALA A 207 -9.18 13.14 1.78
C ALA A 207 -10.16 12.48 2.79
N ASN A 208 -10.48 11.21 2.60
CA ASN A 208 -11.39 10.43 3.45
C ASN A 208 -10.71 9.80 4.68
N ILE A 209 -9.41 10.07 4.90
CA ILE A 209 -8.65 9.58 6.05
C ILE A 209 -8.81 10.58 7.18
N VAL A 210 -9.36 10.16 8.32
CA VAL A 210 -9.60 11.01 9.49
C VAL A 210 -8.93 10.45 10.73
N GLY A 211 -8.61 11.31 11.69
CA GLY A 211 -8.12 10.92 13.01
C GLY A 211 -6.62 10.56 13.07
N ILE A 212 -5.90 10.63 11.95
CA ILE A 212 -4.45 10.44 11.91
C ILE A 212 -3.77 11.77 12.18
N LYS A 213 -2.86 11.79 13.15
CA LYS A 213 -2.05 12.95 13.51
C LYS A 213 -0.58 12.65 13.30
N LEU A 214 0.15 13.62 12.77
CA LEU A 214 1.57 13.49 12.47
C LEU A 214 2.38 13.01 13.67
N ASP A 215 2.25 13.64 14.84
CA ASP A 215 3.02 13.26 16.02
C ASP A 215 2.79 11.81 16.46
N ASN A 216 1.57 11.28 16.29
CA ASN A 216 1.30 9.86 16.54
C ASN A 216 2.05 8.97 15.54
N GLN A 217 2.08 9.34 14.24
CA GLN A 217 2.77 8.56 13.22
C GLN A 217 4.30 8.61 13.40
N LEU A 218 4.85 9.75 13.79
CA LEU A 218 6.26 9.86 14.16
C LEU A 218 6.60 8.98 15.38
N ALA A 219 5.70 8.88 16.35
CA ALA A 219 5.87 7.98 17.49
C ALA A 219 5.78 6.50 17.07
N VAL A 220 4.87 6.14 16.16
CA VAL A 220 4.80 4.80 15.54
C VAL A 220 6.11 4.48 14.84
N THR A 221 6.63 5.38 14.02
CA THR A 221 7.89 5.21 13.28
C THR A 221 9.06 4.92 14.21
N ARG A 222 9.17 5.66 15.34
CA ARG A 222 10.21 5.40 16.35
C ARG A 222 10.07 4.01 17.02
N LEU A 223 8.85 3.50 17.17
CA LEU A 223 8.63 2.14 17.67
C LEU A 223 9.06 1.11 16.64
N LEU A 224 8.70 1.33 15.36
CA LEU A 224 9.09 0.45 14.25
C LEU A 224 10.60 0.42 14.04
N ALA A 225 11.33 1.49 14.35
CA ALA A 225 12.77 1.56 14.27
C ALA A 225 13.50 0.58 15.21
N ASN A 226 12.82 0.07 16.25
CA ASN A 226 13.35 -0.97 17.13
C ASN A 226 13.00 -2.40 16.67
N GLU A 227 12.24 -2.52 15.57
CA GLU A 227 11.91 -3.78 14.93
C GLU A 227 12.76 -3.96 13.66
N GLU A 228 12.90 -5.17 13.19
CA GLU A 228 13.74 -5.46 12.01
C GLU A 228 13.00 -5.14 10.69
N ILE A 229 12.61 -3.87 10.48
CA ILE A 229 12.09 -3.39 9.20
C ILE A 229 13.22 -2.93 8.28
N ASP A 230 12.98 -2.93 6.97
CA ASP A 230 13.97 -2.55 5.95
C ASP A 230 13.73 -1.14 5.41
N TYR A 231 12.53 -0.61 5.51
CA TYR A 231 12.20 0.77 5.17
C TYR A 231 10.84 1.18 5.75
N VAL A 232 10.65 2.48 5.87
CA VAL A 232 9.34 3.09 6.12
C VAL A 232 8.90 3.83 4.85
N HIS A 233 7.65 3.62 4.42
CA HIS A 233 7.05 4.26 3.26
C HIS A 233 5.90 5.18 3.68
N PHE A 234 6.05 6.48 3.53
CA PHE A 234 4.96 7.42 3.77
C PHE A 234 4.16 7.69 2.50
N SER A 235 2.85 7.36 2.56
CA SER A 235 1.89 7.75 1.54
C SER A 235 1.34 9.13 1.88
N MET A 236 1.82 10.12 1.19
CA MET A 236 1.44 11.53 1.36
C MET A 236 0.38 11.90 0.32
N GLY A 237 -0.52 12.82 0.66
CA GLY A 237 -1.42 13.37 -0.36
C GLY A 237 -0.67 14.25 -1.36
N ASP A 238 0.37 14.92 -0.85
CA ASP A 238 1.29 15.74 -1.62
C ASP A 238 2.59 15.86 -0.83
N THR A 239 3.71 15.46 -1.44
CA THR A 239 5.04 15.46 -0.83
C THR A 239 5.55 16.86 -0.55
N PHE A 240 5.09 17.84 -1.32
CA PHE A 240 5.61 19.22 -1.32
C PHE A 240 4.78 20.19 -0.46
N LYS A 241 3.80 19.67 0.28
CA LYS A 241 2.97 20.49 1.18
C LYS A 241 3.50 20.54 2.59
N SER A 242 3.16 21.64 3.26
CA SER A 242 3.35 21.77 4.70
C SER A 242 2.48 20.77 5.47
N ALA A 243 2.97 20.32 6.63
CA ALA A 243 2.20 19.49 7.55
C ALA A 243 0.98 20.24 8.09
N LYS A 244 -0.19 19.60 8.12
CA LYS A 244 -1.46 20.26 8.55
C LYS A 244 -1.40 20.83 9.96
N ASP A 245 -0.82 20.06 10.88
CA ASP A 245 -0.69 20.47 12.27
C ASP A 245 0.54 21.38 12.51
N LYS A 246 1.39 21.60 11.49
CA LYS A 246 2.61 22.41 11.52
C LYS A 246 2.76 23.20 10.21
N PRO A 247 1.94 24.24 9.97
CA PRO A 247 1.86 24.93 8.67
C PRO A 247 3.15 25.67 8.26
N ASN A 248 4.08 25.86 9.18
CA ASN A 248 5.38 26.50 8.93
C ASN A 248 6.52 25.46 8.72
N SER A 249 6.21 24.19 8.60
CA SER A 249 7.18 23.11 8.38
C SER A 249 6.71 22.19 7.28
N ASP A 250 7.60 21.85 6.36
CA ASP A 250 7.32 20.90 5.30
C ASP A 250 7.12 19.52 5.89
N LEU A 251 6.11 18.81 5.41
CA LEU A 251 5.77 17.47 5.88
C LEU A 251 6.96 16.52 5.69
N LEU A 252 7.62 16.56 4.54
CA LEU A 252 8.81 15.74 4.26
C LEU A 252 9.95 16.02 5.24
N THR A 253 10.21 17.28 5.54
CA THR A 253 11.23 17.70 6.53
C THR A 253 10.92 17.15 7.94
N GLU A 254 9.65 17.13 8.35
CA GLU A 254 9.26 16.56 9.65
C GLU A 254 9.46 15.03 9.68
N LEU A 255 9.18 14.35 8.56
CA LEU A 255 9.36 12.91 8.42
C LEU A 255 10.84 12.52 8.40
N SER A 256 11.65 13.19 7.59
CA SER A 256 13.10 12.91 7.48
C SER A 256 13.84 13.08 8.80
N LYS A 257 13.48 14.09 9.60
CA LYS A 257 14.04 14.27 10.95
C LYS A 257 13.64 13.22 11.96
N ALA A 258 12.51 12.55 11.75
CA ALA A 258 11.94 11.61 12.71
C ALA A 258 12.28 10.14 12.41
N VAL A 259 12.54 9.82 11.15
CA VAL A 259 12.99 8.49 10.73
C VAL A 259 14.49 8.36 11.08
N PRO A 260 14.91 7.34 11.83
CA PRO A 260 16.32 7.12 12.12
C PRO A 260 17.14 6.85 10.85
N GLU A 261 18.35 7.37 10.76
CA GLU A 261 19.24 7.29 9.59
C GLU A 261 19.50 5.87 9.06
N HIS A 262 19.38 4.85 9.93
CA HIS A 262 19.58 3.46 9.51
C HIS A 262 18.36 2.83 8.84
N ILE A 263 17.24 3.54 8.75
CA ILE A 263 16.01 3.10 8.11
C ILE A 263 15.72 3.99 6.90
N PRO A 264 15.79 3.47 5.67
CA PRO A 264 15.43 4.23 4.49
C PRO A 264 14.02 4.79 4.55
N LEU A 265 13.90 6.09 4.26
CA LEU A 265 12.64 6.81 4.11
C LEU A 265 12.20 6.79 2.66
N MET A 266 11.11 6.09 2.37
CA MET A 266 10.42 6.12 1.08
C MET A 266 9.21 7.05 1.15
N VAL A 267 9.01 7.88 0.11
CA VAL A 267 7.86 8.77 0.02
C VAL A 267 7.12 8.62 -1.29
N ALA A 268 5.80 8.77 -1.25
CA ALA A 268 4.91 8.82 -2.40
C ALA A 268 3.86 9.92 -2.21
N GLY A 269 3.56 10.65 -3.25
CA GLY A 269 2.51 11.67 -3.28
C GLY A 269 2.88 12.83 -4.19
N ASN A 270 2.13 13.01 -5.26
CA ASN A 270 2.29 14.12 -6.20
C ASN A 270 3.69 14.23 -6.85
N ILE A 271 4.39 13.10 -7.02
CA ILE A 271 5.68 13.01 -7.73
C ILE A 271 5.37 12.54 -9.14
N HIS A 272 5.52 13.42 -10.13
CA HIS A 272 5.13 13.16 -11.51
C HIS A 272 6.31 12.99 -12.45
N ASP A 273 7.36 13.75 -12.28
CA ASP A 273 8.53 13.76 -13.16
C ASP A 273 9.86 13.66 -12.40
N GLY A 274 10.98 13.82 -13.13
CA GLY A 274 12.32 13.73 -12.56
C GLY A 274 12.65 14.89 -11.62
N ILE A 275 12.12 16.07 -11.87
CA ILE A 275 12.34 17.26 -11.04
C ILE A 275 11.67 17.05 -9.68
N ASP A 276 10.42 16.62 -9.68
CA ASP A 276 9.72 16.27 -8.44
C ASP A 276 10.48 15.22 -7.62
N ALA A 277 11.00 14.19 -8.31
CA ALA A 277 11.78 13.13 -7.66
C ALA A 277 13.08 13.68 -7.04
N GLU A 278 13.82 14.53 -7.74
CA GLU A 278 15.03 15.19 -7.23
C GLU A 278 14.72 16.07 -6.02
N ILE A 279 13.69 16.91 -6.08
CA ILE A 279 13.25 17.76 -4.95
C ILE A 279 12.89 16.90 -3.72
N ALA A 280 12.21 15.76 -3.91
CA ALA A 280 11.87 14.87 -2.80
C ALA A 280 13.12 14.24 -2.18
N LEU A 281 14.11 13.83 -2.99
CA LEU A 281 15.38 13.29 -2.51
C LEU A 281 16.22 14.35 -1.78
N GLU A 282 16.32 15.55 -2.34
CA GLU A 282 17.00 16.69 -1.68
C GLU A 282 16.30 17.10 -0.38
N GLY A 283 14.97 16.91 -0.29
CA GLY A 283 14.16 17.14 0.91
C GLY A 283 14.35 16.11 2.02
N GLY A 284 15.17 15.06 1.78
CA GLY A 284 15.56 14.07 2.77
C GLY A 284 14.85 12.72 2.65
N ALA A 285 14.20 12.42 1.50
CA ALA A 285 13.79 11.06 1.19
C ALA A 285 15.00 10.26 0.67
N ASP A 286 15.10 8.98 1.05
CA ASP A 286 16.11 8.06 0.49
C ASP A 286 15.58 7.41 -0.79
N LEU A 287 14.27 7.22 -0.90
CA LEU A 287 13.59 6.56 -2.00
C LEU A 287 12.31 7.32 -2.37
N VAL A 288 12.03 7.40 -3.67
CA VAL A 288 10.77 7.93 -4.19
C VAL A 288 9.93 6.83 -4.83
N ALA A 289 8.66 6.77 -4.48
CA ALA A 289 7.72 5.80 -5.02
C ALA A 289 6.74 6.49 -5.98
N ILE A 290 6.91 6.23 -7.28
CA ILE A 290 6.11 6.84 -8.33
C ILE A 290 4.75 6.16 -8.40
N GLY A 291 3.69 6.95 -8.24
CA GLY A 291 2.30 6.52 -8.24
C GLY A 291 1.61 6.74 -9.59
N SER A 292 0.68 7.71 -9.65
CA SER A 292 -0.17 7.98 -10.81
C SER A 292 0.60 8.12 -12.12
N ALA A 293 1.79 8.72 -12.11
CA ALA A 293 2.62 8.85 -13.30
C ALA A 293 3.08 7.49 -13.86
N ALA A 294 3.26 6.47 -13.02
CA ALA A 294 3.66 5.12 -13.47
C ALA A 294 2.51 4.36 -14.14
N LEU A 295 1.24 4.69 -13.87
CA LEU A 295 0.10 4.04 -14.51
C LEU A 295 0.17 4.14 -16.04
N GLY A 296 0.39 5.33 -16.55
CA GLY A 296 0.52 5.59 -17.98
C GLY A 296 1.95 5.50 -18.53
N ASN A 297 2.95 5.36 -17.68
CA ASN A 297 4.35 5.26 -18.07
C ASN A 297 5.04 4.12 -17.31
N PRO A 298 4.80 2.85 -17.66
CA PRO A 298 5.48 1.73 -17.00
C PRO A 298 7.00 1.77 -17.22
N ASP A 299 7.48 2.52 -18.19
CA ASP A 299 8.88 2.80 -18.50
C ASP A 299 9.37 4.18 -17.98
N TRP A 300 8.73 4.72 -16.93
CA TRP A 300 8.99 6.06 -16.37
C TRP A 300 10.47 6.32 -16.14
N VAL A 301 11.18 5.38 -15.49
CA VAL A 301 12.62 5.53 -15.19
C VAL A 301 13.45 5.66 -16.46
N LYS A 302 13.19 4.80 -17.47
CA LYS A 302 13.89 4.89 -18.76
C LYS A 302 13.60 6.21 -19.49
N ARG A 303 12.34 6.68 -19.41
CA ARG A 303 11.96 7.97 -20.02
C ARG A 303 12.72 9.12 -19.40
N ILE A 304 12.78 9.18 -18.04
CA ILE A 304 13.54 10.22 -17.33
C ILE A 304 15.02 10.16 -17.75
N ASN A 305 15.65 8.99 -17.66
CA ASN A 305 17.08 8.83 -18.00
C ASN A 305 17.42 9.20 -19.44
N ASN A 306 16.49 8.99 -20.37
CA ASN A 306 16.68 9.28 -21.80
C ASN A 306 16.08 10.63 -22.22
N SER A 307 15.61 11.47 -21.30
CA SER A 307 14.91 12.72 -21.58
C SER A 307 13.73 12.56 -22.55
N THR A 308 13.05 11.39 -22.49
CA THR A 308 11.84 11.11 -23.28
C THR A 308 10.62 11.70 -22.58
N PRO A 309 9.72 12.41 -23.28
CA PRO A 309 8.54 13.00 -22.65
C PRO A 309 7.65 11.96 -21.96
N LEU A 310 7.19 12.30 -20.76
CA LEU A 310 6.16 11.55 -20.04
C LEU A 310 4.77 11.92 -20.56
N VAL A 311 3.85 10.98 -20.52
CA VAL A 311 2.42 11.26 -20.65
C VAL A 311 1.89 11.52 -19.24
N CYS A 312 1.30 12.68 -19.02
CA CYS A 312 0.78 13.06 -17.70
C CYS A 312 -0.70 12.71 -17.54
N PRO A 313 -1.17 12.35 -16.33
CA PRO A 313 -2.60 12.27 -16.07
C PRO A 313 -3.26 13.68 -16.15
N PRO A 314 -4.57 13.78 -16.48
CA PRO A 314 -5.44 12.66 -16.78
C PRO A 314 -5.11 12.00 -18.13
N TYR A 315 -5.14 10.67 -18.16
CA TYR A 315 -4.85 9.88 -19.36
C TYR A 315 -6.08 9.71 -20.23
N THR A 316 -5.90 9.57 -21.53
CA THR A 316 -6.99 9.11 -22.40
C THR A 316 -7.26 7.62 -22.18
N LYS A 317 -8.52 7.19 -22.34
CA LYS A 317 -8.90 5.77 -22.28
C LYS A 317 -8.07 4.93 -23.28
N HIS A 318 -7.86 5.46 -24.50
CA HIS A 318 -7.05 4.80 -25.52
C HIS A 318 -5.61 4.55 -25.03
N TRP A 319 -4.99 5.56 -24.41
CA TRP A 319 -3.63 5.42 -23.88
C TRP A 319 -3.53 4.29 -22.86
N MET A 320 -4.48 4.20 -21.95
CA MET A 320 -4.47 3.15 -20.92
C MET A 320 -4.70 1.75 -21.49
N ILE A 321 -5.50 1.61 -22.57
CA ILE A 321 -5.62 0.35 -23.32
C ILE A 321 -4.25 -0.06 -23.90
N VAL A 322 -3.52 0.87 -24.51
CA VAL A 322 -2.16 0.62 -25.02
C VAL A 322 -1.18 0.24 -23.88
N GLN A 323 -1.41 0.76 -22.68
CA GLN A 323 -0.64 0.32 -21.50
C GLN A 323 -1.06 -1.06 -20.96
N GLY A 324 -2.08 -1.71 -21.54
CA GLY A 324 -2.47 -3.09 -21.20
C GLY A 324 -3.52 -3.19 -20.10
N PHE A 325 -4.23 -2.10 -19.77
CA PHE A 325 -5.31 -2.14 -18.79
C PHE A 325 -6.52 -2.90 -19.33
N THR A 326 -7.10 -3.77 -18.49
CA THR A 326 -8.33 -4.49 -18.79
C THR A 326 -9.53 -3.55 -18.73
N SER A 327 -10.68 -3.97 -19.29
CA SER A 327 -11.93 -3.20 -19.17
C SER A 327 -12.28 -2.90 -17.72
N GLN A 328 -12.18 -3.87 -16.84
CA GLN A 328 -12.43 -3.70 -15.40
C GLN A 328 -11.44 -2.70 -14.75
N GLY A 329 -10.16 -2.75 -15.13
CA GLY A 329 -9.17 -1.76 -14.68
C GLY A 329 -9.48 -0.35 -15.18
N LEU A 330 -9.94 -0.22 -16.43
CA LEU A 330 -10.37 1.06 -17.01
C LEU A 330 -11.60 1.63 -16.29
N ASP A 331 -12.60 0.81 -15.99
CA ASP A 331 -13.81 1.24 -15.26
C ASP A 331 -13.45 1.81 -13.88
N TYR A 332 -12.49 1.16 -13.19
CA TYR A 332 -11.95 1.70 -11.95
C TYR A 332 -11.25 3.05 -12.15
N LEU A 333 -10.36 3.17 -13.13
CA LEU A 333 -9.64 4.43 -13.37
C LEU A 333 -10.58 5.55 -13.80
N MET A 334 -11.63 5.27 -14.58
CA MET A 334 -12.65 6.24 -14.99
C MET A 334 -13.46 6.79 -13.80
N SER A 335 -13.56 6.05 -12.69
CA SER A 335 -14.16 6.57 -11.45
C SER A 335 -13.28 7.63 -10.74
N HIS A 336 -12.09 7.91 -11.29
CA HIS A 336 -11.11 8.87 -10.76
C HIS A 336 -10.75 9.92 -11.82
N PRO A 337 -11.52 11.03 -11.95
CA PRO A 337 -11.33 12.03 -13.01
C PRO A 337 -9.93 12.67 -13.07
N SER A 338 -9.18 12.61 -11.96
CA SER A 338 -7.77 13.04 -11.93
C SER A 338 -6.82 12.08 -12.64
N LEU A 339 -7.26 10.85 -12.94
CA LEU A 339 -6.44 9.83 -13.60
C LEU A 339 -6.82 9.62 -15.07
N ILE A 340 -8.10 9.69 -15.40
CA ILE A 340 -8.62 9.48 -16.76
C ILE A 340 -9.48 10.70 -17.15
N GLU A 341 -9.31 11.17 -18.39
CA GLU A 341 -10.18 12.19 -18.98
C GLU A 341 -11.63 11.70 -18.97
N PRO A 342 -12.60 12.55 -18.57
CA PRO A 342 -14.00 12.23 -18.76
C PRO A 342 -14.27 11.94 -20.25
N VAL A 343 -14.99 10.85 -20.52
CA VAL A 343 -15.46 10.61 -21.88
C VAL A 343 -16.56 11.64 -22.13
N ASP A 344 -16.35 12.55 -23.07
CA ASP A 344 -17.43 13.42 -23.53
C ASP A 344 -18.58 12.52 -23.99
N VAL A 345 -19.69 12.60 -23.28
CA VAL A 345 -20.94 11.93 -23.67
C VAL A 345 -21.51 12.80 -24.80
N GLU A 346 -21.24 12.41 -26.07
CA GLU A 346 -21.93 12.97 -27.22
C GLU A 346 -23.44 12.64 -27.20
#